data_f49a87b115af5bdfdb03101719b4aaf3
#
_entry.id   f49a87b115af5bdfdb03101719b4aaf3
#
_cell.length_a   1.000
_cell.length_b   1.000
_cell.length_c   1.000
_cell.angle_alpha   90.00
_cell.angle_beta   90.00
_cell.angle_gamma   90.00
#
_symmetry.space_group_name_H-M   'P 1'
#
loop_
_entity.id
_entity.type
_entity.pdbx_description
1 polymer ?
#
loop_
_entity_poly.entity_id
_entity_poly.type
_entity_poly.pdbx_seq_one_letter_code
_entity_poly.pdbx_strand_id
1 'polypeptide(L)'
;MGMDVYGTNPVIRREPANVEANDILKHVGEHFDDDWYEKWSALSDEDKDKYSDVRQQHEEDNPGIYFRNNVWWWRPLWNYVWKLCEDDGVLTKEQYEEGHNNSGAEINVHQAELIALRLNHAIKMGWVDEHKKQYEADTKDDEHQYPFHEDNVKAFADFCHDSGGFSIQ
;
A
#
# COMPACT_ATOMS: atom_id res chain seq x y z
N MET A 1 14.48 -5.71 1.70
CA MET A 1 13.19 -6.43 1.57
C MET A 1 12.10 -5.36 1.64
N GLY A 2 11.23 -5.31 0.66
CA GLY A 2 10.07 -4.40 0.59
C GLY A 2 8.81 -5.14 0.97
N MET A 3 7.79 -4.37 1.35
CA MET A 3 6.41 -4.81 1.49
C MET A 3 5.66 -4.23 0.31
N ASP A 4 5.13 -5.08 -0.50
CA ASP A 4 4.37 -4.73 -1.68
C ASP A 4 2.88 -4.97 -1.39
N VAL A 5 2.06 -3.91 -1.51
CA VAL A 5 0.63 -3.94 -1.16
C VAL A 5 -0.16 -3.55 -2.39
N TYR A 6 -1.06 -4.42 -2.80
CA TYR A 6 -1.81 -4.27 -4.05
C TYR A 6 -3.30 -4.17 -3.81
N GLY A 7 -3.93 -3.16 -4.41
CA GLY A 7 -5.38 -3.02 -4.38
C GLY A 7 -6.07 -4.12 -5.15
N THR A 8 -7.16 -4.66 -4.58
CA THR A 8 -7.90 -5.76 -5.20
C THR A 8 -8.89 -5.27 -6.27
N ASN A 9 -9.50 -4.11 -6.04
CA ASN A 9 -10.42 -3.49 -7.00
C ASN A 9 -10.28 -1.96 -6.91
N PRO A 10 -9.12 -1.42 -7.32
CA PRO A 10 -8.79 -0.02 -7.11
C PRO A 10 -9.70 0.93 -7.89
N VAL A 11 -9.95 2.08 -7.28
CA VAL A 11 -10.62 3.20 -7.94
C VAL A 11 -9.64 3.86 -8.90
N ILE A 12 -9.96 3.85 -10.18
CA ILE A 12 -9.16 4.54 -11.19
C ILE A 12 -9.63 6.00 -11.27
N ARG A 13 -8.85 6.90 -10.67
CA ARG A 13 -9.11 8.35 -10.68
C ARG A 13 -8.69 8.98 -12.01
N ARG A 14 -7.68 8.42 -12.64
CA ARG A 14 -7.11 8.94 -13.89
C ARG A 14 -6.64 7.81 -14.79
N GLU A 15 -7.19 7.82 -16.00
CA GLU A 15 -6.74 6.91 -17.06
C GLU A 15 -5.36 7.34 -17.60
N PRO A 16 -4.59 6.39 -18.18
CA PRO A 16 -3.30 6.71 -18.81
C PRO A 16 -3.41 7.87 -19.82
N ALA A 17 -2.34 8.66 -19.92
CA ALA A 17 -2.35 9.94 -20.61
C ALA A 17 -2.68 9.87 -22.13
N ASN A 18 -2.48 8.71 -22.77
CA ASN A 18 -2.75 8.51 -24.19
C ASN A 18 -3.12 7.05 -24.51
N VAL A 19 -3.58 6.81 -25.74
CA VAL A 19 -4.03 5.49 -26.21
C VAL A 19 -2.89 4.48 -26.21
N GLU A 20 -1.68 4.87 -26.63
CA GLU A 20 -0.51 3.98 -26.66
C GLU A 20 -0.12 3.51 -25.26
N ALA A 21 -0.11 4.42 -24.28
CA ALA A 21 0.14 4.09 -22.88
C ALA A 21 -0.91 3.13 -22.30
N ASN A 22 -2.17 3.37 -22.59
CA ASN A 22 -3.27 2.52 -22.18
C ASN A 22 -3.18 1.12 -22.82
N ASP A 23 -2.81 1.06 -24.10
CA ASP A 23 -2.69 -0.21 -24.83
C ASP A 23 -1.53 -1.06 -24.30
N ILE A 24 -0.39 -0.46 -23.95
CA ILE A 24 0.74 -1.22 -23.39
C ILE A 24 0.41 -1.76 -21.98
N LEU A 25 -0.28 -0.98 -21.13
CA LEU A 25 -0.74 -1.47 -19.82
C LEU A 25 -1.72 -2.62 -19.95
N LYS A 26 -2.71 -2.50 -20.84
CA LYS A 26 -3.69 -3.56 -21.09
C LYS A 26 -3.08 -4.81 -21.74
N HIS A 27 -2.06 -4.65 -22.57
CA HIS A 27 -1.40 -5.78 -23.20
C HIS A 27 -0.59 -6.60 -22.21
N VAL A 28 0.16 -5.94 -21.33
CA VAL A 28 1.00 -6.62 -20.33
C VAL A 28 0.15 -7.13 -19.16
N GLY A 29 -0.88 -6.38 -18.78
CA GLY A 29 -1.77 -6.72 -17.67
C GLY A 29 -1.18 -6.38 -16.30
N GLU A 30 -1.83 -6.87 -15.28
CA GLU A 30 -1.43 -6.70 -13.88
C GLU A 30 -0.34 -7.70 -13.49
N HIS A 31 0.51 -7.34 -12.55
CA HIS A 31 1.63 -8.19 -12.09
C HIS A 31 1.19 -9.55 -11.53
N PHE A 32 -0.08 -9.71 -11.22
CA PHE A 32 -0.66 -10.98 -10.73
C PHE A 32 -1.27 -11.86 -11.80
N ASP A 33 -1.38 -11.37 -13.03
CA ASP A 33 -1.88 -12.19 -14.10
C ASP A 33 -0.90 -13.33 -14.36
N ASP A 34 -1.41 -14.55 -14.49
CA ASP A 34 -0.59 -15.75 -14.65
C ASP A 34 0.38 -15.66 -15.85
N ASP A 35 0.02 -14.86 -16.86
CA ASP A 35 0.80 -14.65 -18.08
C ASP A 35 1.58 -13.33 -18.12
N TRP A 36 1.55 -12.53 -17.05
CA TRP A 36 2.23 -11.23 -16.98
C TRP A 36 3.72 -11.31 -17.34
N TYR A 37 4.43 -12.27 -16.72
CA TYR A 37 5.87 -12.40 -16.95
C TYR A 37 6.20 -12.79 -18.40
N GLU A 38 5.39 -13.65 -19.02
CA GLU A 38 5.55 -14.03 -20.42
C GLU A 38 5.35 -12.84 -21.35
N LYS A 39 4.28 -12.07 -21.15
CA LYS A 39 3.98 -10.86 -21.92
C LYS A 39 5.06 -9.79 -21.73
N TRP A 40 5.45 -9.52 -20.49
CA TRP A 40 6.50 -8.56 -20.17
C TRP A 40 7.86 -8.98 -20.75
N SER A 41 8.24 -10.25 -20.65
CA SER A 41 9.52 -10.76 -21.15
C SER A 41 9.62 -10.71 -22.67
N ALA A 42 8.49 -10.79 -23.37
CA ALA A 42 8.40 -10.69 -24.83
C ALA A 42 8.55 -9.25 -25.38
N LEU A 43 8.46 -8.23 -24.53
CA LEU A 43 8.65 -6.83 -24.95
C LEU A 43 10.10 -6.54 -25.34
N SER A 44 10.29 -5.60 -26.27
CA SER A 44 11.59 -4.99 -26.51
C SER A 44 12.08 -4.20 -25.28
N ASP A 45 13.38 -3.92 -25.18
CA ASP A 45 13.91 -3.12 -24.07
C ASP A 45 13.30 -1.71 -24.06
N GLU A 46 13.07 -1.10 -25.22
CA GLU A 46 12.39 0.20 -25.36
C GLU A 46 10.94 0.15 -24.84
N ASP A 47 10.21 -0.94 -25.14
CA ASP A 47 8.81 -1.10 -24.68
C ASP A 47 8.75 -1.44 -23.19
N LYS A 48 9.75 -2.14 -22.62
CA LYS A 48 9.87 -2.36 -21.18
C LYS A 48 10.07 -1.05 -20.42
N ASP A 49 10.92 -0.16 -20.94
CA ASP A 49 11.12 1.17 -20.35
C ASP A 49 9.82 1.98 -20.40
N LYS A 50 9.17 2.01 -21.56
CA LYS A 50 7.85 2.66 -21.70
C LYS A 50 6.80 2.10 -20.77
N TYR A 51 6.71 0.77 -20.66
CA TYR A 51 5.77 0.12 -19.75
C TYR A 51 6.05 0.53 -18.29
N SER A 52 7.31 0.54 -17.88
CA SER A 52 7.71 0.92 -16.52
C SER A 52 7.32 2.37 -16.20
N ASP A 53 7.61 3.30 -17.12
CA ASP A 53 7.28 4.71 -16.93
C ASP A 53 5.75 4.95 -16.87
N VAL A 54 5.02 4.32 -17.79
CA VAL A 54 3.55 4.46 -17.85
C VAL A 54 2.90 3.82 -16.62
N ARG A 55 3.38 2.66 -16.19
CA ARG A 55 2.90 1.98 -15.00
C ARG A 55 3.14 2.81 -13.75
N GLN A 56 4.36 3.32 -13.58
CA GLN A 56 4.69 4.18 -12.44
C GLN A 56 3.77 5.41 -12.38
N GLN A 57 3.58 6.10 -13.52
CA GLN A 57 2.69 7.26 -13.58
C GLN A 57 1.24 6.89 -13.28
N HIS A 58 0.78 5.74 -13.77
CA HIS A 58 -0.58 5.26 -13.51
C HIS A 58 -0.79 4.93 -12.04
N GLU A 59 0.18 4.32 -11.37
CA GLU A 59 0.17 4.05 -9.93
C GLU A 59 0.20 5.36 -9.10
N GLU A 60 1.01 6.35 -9.50
CA GLU A 60 1.06 7.67 -8.85
C GLU A 60 -0.26 8.45 -8.97
N ASP A 61 -0.90 8.39 -10.15
CA ASP A 61 -2.19 9.05 -10.40
C ASP A 61 -3.38 8.32 -9.71
N ASN A 62 -3.19 7.05 -9.32
CA ASN A 62 -4.22 6.18 -8.77
C ASN A 62 -3.71 5.45 -7.51
N PRO A 63 -3.70 6.13 -6.37
CA PRO A 63 -3.06 5.63 -5.13
C PRO A 63 -3.61 4.29 -4.62
N GLY A 64 -4.80 3.88 -5.05
CA GLY A 64 -5.40 2.60 -4.67
C GLY A 64 -4.82 1.37 -5.40
N ILE A 65 -4.03 1.55 -6.45
CA ILE A 65 -3.47 0.42 -7.22
C ILE A 65 -2.37 -0.27 -6.43
N TYR A 66 -1.39 0.50 -5.98
CA TYR A 66 -0.17 -0.03 -5.41
C TYR A 66 0.40 0.87 -4.32
N PHE A 67 0.83 0.26 -3.22
CA PHE A 67 1.53 0.94 -2.14
C PHE A 67 2.77 0.15 -1.76
N ARG A 68 3.93 0.79 -1.79
CA ARG A 68 5.19 0.15 -1.45
C ARG A 68 5.86 0.80 -0.25
N ASN A 69 6.30 -0.04 0.66
CA ASN A 69 7.14 0.38 1.76
C ASN A 69 8.36 -0.53 1.90
N ASN A 70 9.46 -0.01 2.42
CA ASN A 70 10.47 -0.88 2.98
C ASN A 70 9.99 -1.42 4.34
N VAL A 71 10.56 -2.52 4.79
CA VAL A 71 10.18 -3.17 6.05
C VAL A 71 10.33 -2.27 7.28
N TRP A 72 11.27 -1.30 7.23
CA TRP A 72 11.56 -0.38 8.33
C TRP A 72 10.44 0.65 8.55
N TRP A 73 9.80 1.07 7.48
CA TRP A 73 8.68 2.01 7.50
C TRP A 73 7.34 1.29 7.62
N TRP A 74 7.26 0.08 7.08
CA TRP A 74 6.05 -0.73 7.12
C TRP A 74 5.68 -1.15 8.53
N ARG A 75 6.63 -1.71 9.29
CA ARG A 75 6.34 -2.25 10.63
C ARG A 75 5.74 -1.24 11.59
N PRO A 76 6.29 -0.01 11.76
CA PRO A 76 5.66 0.99 12.62
C PRO A 76 4.27 1.42 12.11
N LEU A 77 4.11 1.55 10.79
CA LEU A 77 2.81 1.87 10.18
C LEU A 77 1.79 0.76 10.45
N TRP A 78 2.13 -0.49 10.18
CA TRP A 78 1.21 -1.63 10.35
C TRP A 78 0.86 -1.88 11.82
N ASN A 79 1.79 -1.68 12.75
CA ASN A 79 1.53 -1.68 14.19
C ASN A 79 0.57 -0.56 14.58
N TYR A 80 0.67 0.62 13.98
CA TYR A 80 -0.25 1.71 14.23
C TYR A 80 -1.65 1.42 13.69
N VAL A 81 -1.76 0.85 12.50
CA VAL A 81 -3.04 0.36 11.95
C VAL A 81 -3.69 -0.66 12.89
N TRP A 82 -2.91 -1.64 13.35
CA TRP A 82 -3.40 -2.61 14.32
C TRP A 82 -3.96 -1.95 15.58
N LYS A 83 -3.20 -1.06 16.19
CA LYS A 83 -3.61 -0.31 17.39
C LYS A 83 -4.95 0.44 17.22
N LEU A 84 -5.22 0.92 16.00
CA LEU A 84 -6.48 1.61 15.70
C LEU A 84 -7.64 0.64 15.41
N CYS A 85 -7.36 -0.63 15.17
CA CYS A 85 -8.33 -1.60 14.62
C CYS A 85 -8.59 -2.82 15.50
N GLU A 86 -7.74 -3.11 16.51
CA GLU A 86 -7.81 -4.34 17.30
C GLU A 86 -9.04 -4.44 18.20
N ASP A 87 -9.47 -3.32 18.82
CA ASP A 87 -10.51 -3.33 19.86
C ASP A 87 -11.90 -3.73 19.33
N ASP A 88 -12.20 -3.48 18.07
CA ASP A 88 -13.52 -3.75 17.47
C ASP A 88 -13.46 -4.74 16.29
N GLY A 89 -12.32 -5.42 16.14
CA GLY A 89 -12.18 -6.56 15.25
C GLY A 89 -12.23 -6.22 13.76
N VAL A 90 -11.83 -5.00 13.37
CA VAL A 90 -11.67 -4.65 11.94
C VAL A 90 -10.59 -5.51 11.30
N LEU A 91 -9.49 -5.74 12.01
CA LEU A 91 -8.45 -6.70 11.63
C LEU A 91 -8.48 -7.90 12.57
N THR A 92 -8.25 -9.07 12.04
CA THR A 92 -7.96 -10.26 12.84
C THR A 92 -6.48 -10.30 13.22
N LYS A 93 -6.17 -11.00 14.30
CA LYS A 93 -4.77 -11.21 14.71
C LYS A 93 -3.96 -11.93 13.63
N GLU A 94 -4.58 -12.86 12.92
CA GLU A 94 -3.98 -13.60 11.81
C GLU A 94 -3.59 -12.64 10.68
N GLN A 95 -4.51 -11.78 10.22
CA GLN A 95 -4.21 -10.76 9.21
C GLN A 95 -3.09 -9.79 9.64
N TYR A 96 -3.06 -9.42 10.93
CA TYR A 96 -1.97 -8.61 11.46
C TYR A 96 -0.62 -9.32 11.38
N GLU A 97 -0.54 -10.58 11.82
CA GLU A 97 0.69 -11.38 11.81
C GLU A 97 1.16 -11.67 10.37
N GLU A 98 0.27 -12.04 9.47
CA GLU A 98 0.56 -12.26 8.05
C GLU A 98 1.04 -10.99 7.35
N GLY A 99 0.44 -9.83 7.67
CA GLY A 99 0.85 -8.53 7.14
C GLY A 99 2.27 -8.10 7.52
N HIS A 100 2.88 -8.72 8.54
CA HIS A 100 4.29 -8.52 8.88
C HIS A 100 5.26 -9.37 8.06
N ASN A 101 4.78 -10.42 7.42
CA ASN A 101 5.61 -11.49 6.87
C ASN A 101 5.56 -11.60 5.34
N ASN A 102 4.92 -10.70 4.62
CA ASN A 102 4.67 -10.85 3.17
C ASN A 102 4.06 -12.23 2.83
N SER A 103 3.08 -12.67 3.60
CA SER A 103 2.52 -14.02 3.45
C SER A 103 1.15 -14.05 2.80
N GLY A 104 0.79 -12.97 2.10
CA GLY A 104 -0.45 -12.91 1.35
C GLY A 104 -1.67 -12.50 2.20
N ALA A 105 -1.47 -11.72 3.27
CA ALA A 105 -2.60 -11.20 4.05
C ALA A 105 -3.60 -10.47 3.16
N GLU A 106 -4.86 -10.90 3.21
CA GLU A 106 -5.94 -10.29 2.44
C GLU A 106 -6.82 -9.43 3.33
N ILE A 107 -7.07 -8.21 2.90
CA ILE A 107 -7.94 -7.22 3.54
C ILE A 107 -9.08 -6.92 2.58
N ASN A 108 -10.31 -7.22 2.98
CA ASN A 108 -11.47 -6.97 2.13
C ASN A 108 -11.83 -5.47 2.03
N VAL A 109 -12.72 -5.14 1.09
CA VAL A 109 -13.11 -3.76 0.81
C VAL A 109 -13.63 -3.03 2.07
N HIS A 110 -14.46 -3.67 2.87
CA HIS A 110 -15.03 -3.05 4.07
C HIS A 110 -13.95 -2.79 5.14
N GLN A 111 -13.01 -3.71 5.31
CA GLN A 111 -11.87 -3.53 6.21
C GLN A 111 -10.97 -2.37 5.73
N ALA A 112 -10.67 -2.31 4.43
CA ALA A 112 -9.87 -1.24 3.85
C ALA A 112 -10.53 0.15 4.06
N GLU A 113 -11.82 0.27 3.82
CA GLU A 113 -12.58 1.50 4.07
C GLU A 113 -12.55 1.91 5.56
N LEU A 114 -12.71 0.97 6.48
CA LEU A 114 -12.64 1.25 7.92
C LEU A 114 -11.22 1.65 8.35
N ILE A 115 -10.18 1.01 7.83
CA ILE A 115 -8.78 1.40 8.07
C ILE A 115 -8.56 2.83 7.59
N ALA A 116 -8.95 3.15 6.34
CA ALA A 116 -8.84 4.50 5.79
C ALA A 116 -9.56 5.55 6.65
N LEU A 117 -10.79 5.25 7.07
CA LEU A 117 -11.58 6.14 7.92
C LEU A 117 -10.88 6.42 9.25
N ARG A 118 -10.30 5.41 9.89
CA ARG A 118 -9.61 5.55 11.18
C ARG A 118 -8.31 6.30 11.07
N LEU A 119 -7.51 6.00 10.04
CA LEU A 119 -6.27 6.73 9.77
C LEU A 119 -6.57 8.21 9.51
N ASN A 120 -7.54 8.52 8.65
CA ASN A 120 -7.94 9.89 8.38
C ASN A 120 -8.50 10.61 9.63
N HIS A 121 -9.25 9.90 10.47
CA HIS A 121 -9.70 10.44 11.74
C HIS A 121 -8.53 10.73 12.68
N ALA A 122 -7.60 9.81 12.83
CA ALA A 122 -6.39 9.97 13.66
C ALA A 122 -5.53 11.16 13.19
N ILE A 123 -5.36 11.32 11.85
CA ILE A 123 -4.67 12.47 11.26
C ILE A 123 -5.38 13.77 11.65
N LYS A 124 -6.69 13.83 11.44
CA LYS A 124 -7.50 15.02 11.72
C LYS A 124 -7.48 15.42 13.20
N MET A 125 -7.43 14.45 14.10
CA MET A 125 -7.41 14.66 15.54
C MET A 125 -6.02 14.92 16.13
N GLY A 126 -4.95 14.85 15.31
CA GLY A 126 -3.57 15.00 15.75
C GLY A 126 -2.99 13.78 16.49
N TRP A 127 -3.71 12.66 16.51
CA TRP A 127 -3.27 11.43 17.20
C TRP A 127 -2.05 10.78 16.56
N VAL A 128 -1.84 11.02 15.28
CA VAL A 128 -0.64 10.54 14.56
C VAL A 128 0.61 11.23 15.11
N ASP A 129 0.55 12.55 15.32
CA ASP A 129 1.64 13.35 15.94
C ASP A 129 1.91 12.91 17.38
N GLU A 130 0.84 12.68 18.16
CA GLU A 130 0.95 12.21 19.54
C GLU A 130 1.59 10.83 19.59
N HIS A 131 1.12 9.92 18.72
CA HIS A 131 1.69 8.58 18.62
C HIS A 131 3.17 8.61 18.24
N LYS A 132 3.55 9.44 17.27
CA LYS A 132 4.96 9.62 16.87
C LYS A 132 5.84 10.03 18.03
N LYS A 133 5.43 11.06 18.77
CA LYS A 133 6.18 11.54 19.96
C LYS A 133 6.35 10.45 21.01
N GLN A 134 5.28 9.71 21.30
CA GLN A 134 5.31 8.61 22.25
C GLN A 134 6.21 7.47 21.75
N TYR A 135 6.05 7.07 20.49
CA TYR A 135 6.85 6.03 19.85
C TYR A 135 8.35 6.36 19.88
N GLU A 136 8.73 7.60 19.50
CA GLU A 136 10.11 8.06 19.53
C GLU A 136 10.69 8.10 20.96
N ALA A 137 9.87 8.42 21.96
CA ALA A 137 10.28 8.42 23.36
C ALA A 137 10.49 6.99 23.89
N ASP A 138 9.58 6.08 23.55
CA ASP A 138 9.61 4.68 24.02
C ASP A 138 10.76 3.87 23.36
N THR A 139 11.14 4.23 22.14
CA THR A 139 12.17 3.53 21.35
C THR A 139 13.53 4.25 21.34
N LYS A 140 13.68 5.32 22.12
CA LYS A 140 14.88 6.19 22.13
C LYS A 140 16.20 5.45 22.33
N ASP A 141 16.19 4.40 23.14
CA ASP A 141 17.37 3.61 23.51
C ASP A 141 17.50 2.32 22.67
N ASP A 142 16.61 2.13 21.67
CA ASP A 142 16.67 0.99 20.76
C ASP A 142 17.60 1.30 19.58
N GLU A 143 18.74 0.61 19.52
CA GLU A 143 19.71 0.74 18.42
C GLU A 143 19.12 0.39 17.03
N HIS A 144 17.97 -0.30 17.01
CA HIS A 144 17.27 -0.75 15.79
C HIS A 144 15.92 -0.07 15.63
N GLN A 145 15.78 1.16 16.15
CA GLN A 145 14.54 1.93 16.01
C GLN A 145 14.15 2.12 14.55
N TYR A 146 12.93 1.70 14.20
CA TYR A 146 12.35 1.97 12.90
C TYR A 146 11.63 3.31 12.90
N PRO A 147 11.82 4.15 11.89
CA PRO A 147 11.21 5.47 11.88
C PRO A 147 9.69 5.40 11.66
N PHE A 148 8.93 6.18 12.43
CA PHE A 148 7.50 6.41 12.21
C PHE A 148 7.28 7.74 11.47
N HIS A 149 6.60 7.70 10.32
CA HIS A 149 6.41 8.86 9.46
C HIS A 149 4.92 9.15 9.24
N GLU A 150 4.51 10.40 9.50
CA GLU A 150 3.14 10.87 9.28
C GLU A 150 2.73 10.83 7.80
N ASP A 151 3.64 11.21 6.90
CA ASP A 151 3.36 11.17 5.46
C ASP A 151 3.12 9.74 4.97
N ASN A 152 3.77 8.75 5.59
CA ASN A 152 3.52 7.34 5.31
C ASN A 152 2.12 6.91 5.75
N VAL A 153 1.64 7.42 6.89
CA VAL A 153 0.26 7.19 7.37
C VAL A 153 -0.76 7.78 6.41
N LYS A 154 -0.53 9.01 5.91
CA LYS A 154 -1.41 9.68 4.93
C LYS A 154 -1.45 8.91 3.62
N ALA A 155 -0.29 8.55 3.08
CA ALA A 155 -0.22 7.81 1.82
C ALA A 155 -0.93 6.45 1.92
N PHE A 156 -0.79 5.76 3.06
CA PHE A 156 -1.49 4.50 3.28
C PHE A 156 -2.99 4.67 3.48
N ALA A 157 -3.44 5.77 4.11
CA ALA A 157 -4.86 6.09 4.23
C ALA A 157 -5.50 6.33 2.85
N ASP A 158 -4.82 7.07 1.95
CA ASP A 158 -5.28 7.32 0.58
C ASP A 158 -5.32 6.01 -0.23
N PHE A 159 -4.29 5.16 -0.09
CA PHE A 159 -4.27 3.83 -0.68
C PHE A 159 -5.46 2.99 -0.21
N CYS A 160 -5.66 2.84 1.10
CA CYS A 160 -6.77 2.04 1.64
C CYS A 160 -8.14 2.53 1.17
N HIS A 161 -8.32 3.86 1.07
CA HIS A 161 -9.58 4.47 0.61
C HIS A 161 -9.92 4.05 -0.82
N ASP A 162 -8.93 3.96 -1.69
CA ASP A 162 -9.12 3.73 -3.12
C ASP A 162 -8.83 2.29 -3.56
N SER A 163 -8.31 1.43 -2.68
CA SER A 163 -7.82 0.08 -3.04
C SER A 163 -8.93 -0.94 -3.38
N GLY A 164 -10.15 -0.71 -2.88
CA GLY A 164 -11.23 -1.69 -3.02
C GLY A 164 -10.98 -3.03 -2.30
N GLY A 165 -10.17 -2.99 -1.23
CA GLY A 165 -9.55 -4.13 -0.58
C GLY A 165 -8.10 -4.29 -1.06
N PHE A 166 -7.27 -5.05 -0.35
CA PHE A 166 -5.86 -5.21 -0.74
C PHE A 166 -5.23 -6.49 -0.22
N SER A 167 -4.13 -6.89 -0.87
CA SER A 167 -3.25 -7.96 -0.41
C SER A 167 -1.85 -7.43 -0.10
N ILE A 168 -1.18 -8.03 0.90
CA ILE A 168 0.18 -7.70 1.33
C ILE A 168 1.10 -8.85 0.92
N GLN A 169 2.09 -8.57 0.07
CA GLN A 169 2.99 -9.57 -0.52
C GLN A 169 4.46 -9.23 -0.37
#